data_7e2419e20636f7bc7df175ec0eb6e2db
#
_entry.id   7e2419e20636f7bc7df175ec0eb6e2db
#
_cell.length_a   1.000
_cell.length_b   1.000
_cell.length_c   1.000
_cell.angle_alpha   90.00
_cell.angle_beta   90.00
_cell.angle_gamma   90.00
#
_symmetry.space_group_name_H-M   'P 1'
#
loop_
_entity.id
_entity.type
_entity.pdbx_description
1 polymer ?
#
loop_
_entity_poly.entity_id
_entity_poly.type
_entity_poly.pdbx_seq_one_letter_code
_entity_poly.pdbx_strand_id
1 'polypeptide(L)'
;MEFGWMKSNYFRHSGLFISLIGPFFVAWPSVGTAESKPDGAPINWAKAREWWAFQPPTKAELPKISQAAWPSRRIDHFVLAKLETKKLAPSPAATKRTLARRLYLDLTGLPPTSAIIEAFLGDETNGAYEKLVEQLMQHAAFGERLASMWLNISRYAEDQAHQVGANTAFFYPNAYKYRGWIINAFNSDLPYDDFIRKQLAADLQENKTVVDLPALGFIGLGHKYYDRNRLAVKAEEWSEQVDTLTRAFLGLTVACAQCHDHKYDPVTQKDYYALAGVFASTDLVDRMEDGSEIKKKSDADKKRTGTIHIVRDTKPKDLHVFLRGNTETKGDLVKRRFLKILAQNESKSFTQGSGRLELAEAIADPSNPLTARVIVNRVWSLFFARGLVATPSNFGQLGSPPSHPELLDDLAARFMENNWSIKWLVRELVLSSTYQQSSQIIFQNELIDSANIYLWRMN
;
A
#
# COMPACT_ATOMS: atom_id res chain seq x y z
N MET A 1 -17.58 -18.35 56.19
CA MET A 1 -16.27 -18.97 56.19
C MET A 1 -15.28 -17.97 55.65
N GLU A 2 -14.53 -17.39 56.61
CA GLU A 2 -13.46 -16.42 56.36
C GLU A 2 -12.23 -17.16 55.82
N PHE A 3 -11.54 -16.57 54.87
CA PHE A 3 -10.14 -16.95 54.61
C PHE A 3 -9.29 -15.68 54.56
N GLY A 4 -8.33 -15.71 55.47
CA GLY A 4 -7.48 -14.66 55.94
C GLY A 4 -6.33 -14.29 54.97
N TRP A 5 -5.88 -13.08 55.16
CA TRP A 5 -4.69 -12.45 54.59
C TRP A 5 -3.41 -12.99 55.25
N MET A 6 -2.48 -13.49 54.47
CA MET A 6 -1.10 -13.71 54.89
C MET A 6 -0.19 -12.61 54.36
N LYS A 7 0.28 -11.75 55.26
CA LYS A 7 1.40 -10.83 55.04
C LYS A 7 2.71 -11.63 55.17
N SER A 8 3.57 -11.52 54.19
CA SER A 8 4.97 -11.94 54.28
C SER A 8 5.90 -10.73 54.19
N ASN A 9 6.56 -10.44 55.29
CA ASN A 9 7.71 -9.51 55.36
C ASN A 9 8.95 -10.24 54.86
N TYR A 10 9.70 -9.62 53.95
CA TYR A 10 11.10 -9.94 53.71
C TYR A 10 11.98 -8.71 53.65
N PHE A 11 12.90 -8.70 54.52
CA PHE A 11 14.13 -7.95 54.79
C PHE A 11 14.73 -7.02 53.72
N ARG A 12 15.08 -5.84 54.25
CA ARG A 12 16.04 -4.88 53.68
C ARG A 12 17.46 -5.45 53.69
N HIS A 13 18.14 -5.41 52.55
CA HIS A 13 19.58 -5.26 52.51
C HIS A 13 19.93 -4.16 51.51
N SER A 14 20.54 -3.11 52.05
CA SER A 14 21.13 -1.98 51.37
C SER A 14 22.41 -2.40 50.65
N GLY A 15 22.43 -2.24 49.34
CA GLY A 15 23.64 -2.30 48.53
C GLY A 15 23.56 -1.20 47.47
N LEU A 16 24.31 -0.11 47.68
CA LEU A 16 24.47 1.00 46.76
C LEU A 16 25.28 0.50 45.54
N PHE A 17 24.60 0.29 44.38
CA PHE A 17 25.28 0.25 43.10
C PHE A 17 24.81 1.46 42.31
N ILE A 18 25.68 2.48 42.23
CA ILE A 18 25.53 3.62 41.31
C ILE A 18 25.88 3.11 39.91
N SER A 19 24.89 2.73 39.15
CA SER A 19 25.03 2.54 37.69
C SER A 19 24.79 3.88 36.99
N LEU A 20 25.88 4.51 36.56
CA LEU A 20 25.86 5.60 35.58
C LEU A 20 25.42 5.02 34.21
N ILE A 21 24.13 4.90 33.99
CA ILE A 21 23.56 4.74 32.64
C ILE A 21 23.03 6.10 32.26
N GLY A 22 23.85 6.88 31.56
CA GLY A 22 23.38 8.08 30.90
C GLY A 22 22.33 7.71 29.83
N PRO A 23 21.25 8.50 29.67
CA PRO A 23 20.28 8.24 28.62
C PRO A 23 20.96 8.44 27.26
N PHE A 24 21.22 7.36 26.54
CA PHE A 24 21.51 7.41 25.12
C PHE A 24 20.25 7.88 24.40
N PHE A 25 20.10 9.18 24.22
CA PHE A 25 19.19 9.75 23.23
C PHE A 25 19.72 9.36 21.85
N VAL A 26 19.17 8.29 21.28
CA VAL A 26 19.26 8.07 19.83
C VAL A 26 18.52 9.23 19.20
N ALA A 27 19.25 10.21 18.68
CA ALA A 27 18.69 11.28 17.88
C ALA A 27 18.13 10.64 16.60
N TRP A 28 16.82 10.43 16.58
CA TRP A 28 16.12 10.19 15.32
C TRP A 28 16.38 11.39 14.40
N PRO A 29 16.68 11.15 13.10
CA PRO A 29 16.80 12.26 12.17
C PRO A 29 15.51 13.07 12.28
N SER A 30 15.64 14.34 12.56
CA SER A 30 14.54 15.28 12.70
C SER A 30 13.66 15.16 11.46
N VAL A 31 12.46 14.61 11.63
CA VAL A 31 11.36 14.85 10.69
C VAL A 31 11.27 16.37 10.61
N GLY A 32 11.55 16.93 9.43
CA GLY A 32 11.42 18.36 9.23
C GLY A 32 10.09 18.79 9.83
N THR A 33 10.08 19.78 10.70
CA THR A 33 8.87 20.28 11.33
C THR A 33 7.98 20.83 10.23
N ALA A 34 7.02 20.01 9.77
CA ALA A 34 6.03 20.48 8.83
C ALA A 34 5.24 21.60 9.52
N GLU A 35 5.34 22.81 8.99
CA GLU A 35 4.58 23.93 9.48
C GLU A 35 3.08 23.68 9.21
N SER A 36 2.29 23.71 10.27
CA SER A 36 0.83 23.62 10.13
C SER A 36 0.32 24.88 9.44
N LYS A 37 -0.58 24.68 8.45
CA LYS A 37 -1.28 25.82 7.86
C LYS A 37 -2.23 26.44 8.87
N PRO A 38 -2.35 27.77 8.95
CA PRO A 38 -3.45 28.40 9.67
C PRO A 38 -4.79 27.94 9.06
N ASP A 39 -5.79 27.71 9.90
CA ASP A 39 -7.14 27.34 9.43
C ASP A 39 -7.67 28.41 8.46
N GLY A 40 -8.10 27.97 7.27
CA GLY A 40 -8.64 28.85 6.23
C GLY A 40 -7.61 29.61 5.40
N ALA A 41 -6.30 29.43 5.59
CA ALA A 41 -5.29 30.05 4.76
C ALA A 41 -5.35 29.50 3.31
N PRO A 42 -5.32 30.35 2.28
CA PRO A 42 -5.35 29.90 0.91
C PRO A 42 -4.12 29.06 0.59
N ILE A 43 -4.32 27.93 -0.11
CA ILE A 43 -3.23 27.06 -0.53
C ILE A 43 -2.49 27.71 -1.71
N ASN A 44 -1.19 27.92 -1.56
CA ASN A 44 -0.32 28.27 -2.71
C ASN A 44 -0.04 26.95 -3.49
N TRP A 45 -0.84 26.70 -4.53
CA TRP A 45 -0.79 25.48 -5.33
C TRP A 45 0.55 25.29 -6.05
N ALA A 46 1.18 26.37 -6.52
CA ALA A 46 2.47 26.29 -7.19
C ALA A 46 3.54 25.78 -6.19
N LYS A 47 3.67 26.44 -5.03
CA LYS A 47 4.58 26.02 -3.97
C LYS A 47 4.26 24.59 -3.44
N ALA A 48 2.98 24.27 -3.31
CA ALA A 48 2.58 22.95 -2.82
C ALA A 48 3.01 21.82 -3.78
N ARG A 49 3.02 22.08 -5.09
CA ARG A 49 3.49 21.11 -6.09
C ARG A 49 5.01 20.93 -6.11
N GLU A 50 5.80 21.79 -5.46
CA GLU A 50 7.25 21.61 -5.33
C GLU A 50 7.63 20.48 -4.35
N TRP A 51 6.66 20.00 -3.54
CA TRP A 51 6.89 18.86 -2.66
C TRP A 51 7.28 17.63 -3.47
N TRP A 52 8.33 16.94 -3.06
CA TRP A 52 8.93 15.83 -3.79
C TRP A 52 7.90 14.78 -4.29
N ALA A 53 6.91 14.46 -3.45
CA ALA A 53 5.91 13.43 -3.75
C ALA A 53 4.89 13.87 -4.83
N PHE A 54 4.75 15.16 -5.08
CA PHE A 54 3.85 15.71 -6.10
C PHE A 54 4.55 16.06 -7.42
N GLN A 55 5.87 15.84 -7.50
CA GLN A 55 6.63 15.95 -8.75
C GLN A 55 6.59 14.61 -9.50
N PRO A 56 6.48 14.58 -10.83
CA PRO A 56 6.54 13.33 -11.59
C PRO A 56 7.84 12.57 -11.30
N PRO A 57 7.79 11.22 -11.14
CA PRO A 57 9.00 10.43 -11.01
C PRO A 57 9.79 10.47 -12.30
N THR A 58 11.11 10.59 -12.19
CA THR A 58 12.00 10.65 -13.34
C THR A 58 13.04 9.54 -13.28
N LYS A 59 13.41 9.00 -14.43
CA LYS A 59 14.51 8.07 -14.55
C LYS A 59 15.81 8.79 -14.27
N ALA A 60 16.45 8.44 -13.15
CA ALA A 60 17.67 9.11 -12.73
C ALA A 60 18.90 8.65 -13.52
N GLU A 61 19.89 9.52 -13.67
CA GLU A 61 21.21 9.09 -14.13
C GLU A 61 21.89 8.20 -13.08
N LEU A 62 22.69 7.23 -13.55
CA LEU A 62 23.43 6.37 -12.62
C LEU A 62 24.47 7.19 -11.86
N PRO A 63 24.47 7.15 -10.53
CA PRO A 63 25.48 7.83 -9.75
C PRO A 63 26.88 7.22 -9.98
N LYS A 64 27.91 8.05 -9.87
CA LYS A 64 29.30 7.58 -9.87
C LYS A 64 29.59 6.81 -8.59
N ILE A 65 30.26 5.67 -8.72
CA ILE A 65 30.62 4.79 -7.61
C ILE A 65 32.09 4.38 -7.74
N SER A 66 32.73 4.06 -6.62
CA SER A 66 34.13 3.61 -6.61
C SER A 66 34.29 2.11 -6.84
N GLN A 67 33.33 1.29 -6.38
CA GLN A 67 33.35 -0.17 -6.47
C GLN A 67 32.52 -0.67 -7.66
N ALA A 68 32.97 -0.42 -8.88
CA ALA A 68 32.26 -0.71 -10.12
C ALA A 68 31.88 -2.22 -10.33
N ALA A 69 32.54 -3.13 -9.64
CA ALA A 69 32.27 -4.57 -9.75
C ALA A 69 31.16 -5.07 -8.81
N TRP A 70 30.71 -4.27 -7.84
CA TRP A 70 29.69 -4.71 -6.87
C TRP A 70 28.27 -4.73 -7.42
N PRO A 71 27.82 -3.73 -8.21
CA PRO A 71 26.46 -3.70 -8.73
C PRO A 71 26.15 -4.81 -9.72
N SER A 72 25.07 -5.55 -9.49
CA SER A 72 24.48 -6.49 -10.44
C SER A 72 23.29 -5.89 -11.18
N ARG A 73 22.61 -4.93 -10.56
CA ARG A 73 21.44 -4.25 -11.09
C ARG A 73 21.56 -2.73 -10.90
N ARG A 74 20.74 -2.01 -11.62
CA ARG A 74 20.69 -0.55 -11.56
C ARG A 74 20.45 -0.01 -10.14
N ILE A 75 19.62 -0.71 -9.35
CA ILE A 75 19.35 -0.46 -7.93
C ILE A 75 20.64 -0.29 -7.13
N ASP A 76 21.59 -1.19 -7.37
CA ASP A 76 22.82 -1.30 -6.59
C ASP A 76 23.71 -0.05 -6.70
N HIS A 77 23.66 0.64 -7.85
CA HIS A 77 24.42 1.88 -8.03
C HIS A 77 23.94 2.98 -7.05
N PHE A 78 22.62 3.12 -6.88
CA PHE A 78 22.06 4.12 -5.95
C PHE A 78 22.35 3.77 -4.49
N VAL A 79 22.21 2.48 -4.15
CA VAL A 79 22.50 2.00 -2.79
C VAL A 79 23.98 2.18 -2.48
N LEU A 80 24.88 1.74 -3.37
CA LEU A 80 26.32 1.86 -3.16
C LEU A 80 26.79 3.32 -3.07
N ALA A 81 26.33 4.20 -3.95
CA ALA A 81 26.64 5.63 -3.88
C ALA A 81 26.24 6.23 -2.54
N LYS A 82 25.08 5.82 -2.01
CA LYS A 82 24.61 6.27 -0.68
C LYS A 82 25.49 5.72 0.43
N LEU A 83 25.87 4.44 0.36
CA LEU A 83 26.79 3.81 1.31
C LEU A 83 28.16 4.51 1.31
N GLU A 84 28.75 4.75 0.14
CA GLU A 84 30.02 5.47 0.02
C GLU A 84 29.97 6.88 0.62
N THR A 85 28.88 7.61 0.34
CA THR A 85 28.64 8.95 0.95
C THR A 85 28.60 8.89 2.49
N LYS A 86 28.11 7.80 3.05
CA LYS A 86 27.99 7.56 4.49
C LYS A 86 29.21 6.85 5.08
N LYS A 87 30.23 6.54 4.26
CA LYS A 87 31.42 5.76 4.65
C LYS A 87 31.06 4.38 5.19
N LEU A 88 30.03 3.77 4.61
CA LEU A 88 29.57 2.41 4.90
C LEU A 88 30.06 1.47 3.78
N ALA A 89 30.39 0.24 4.12
CA ALA A 89 30.68 -0.81 3.15
C ALA A 89 29.51 -1.79 3.06
N PRO A 90 29.14 -2.29 1.87
CA PRO A 90 28.14 -3.33 1.76
C PRO A 90 28.63 -4.63 2.41
N SER A 91 27.72 -5.41 2.99
CA SER A 91 28.02 -6.74 3.52
C SER A 91 28.39 -7.70 2.37
N PRO A 92 29.20 -8.74 2.64
CA PRO A 92 29.48 -9.78 1.65
C PRO A 92 28.21 -10.44 1.12
N ALA A 93 28.29 -11.11 -0.03
CA ALA A 93 27.19 -11.90 -0.56
C ALA A 93 26.80 -13.02 0.44
N ALA A 94 25.51 -13.29 0.56
CA ALA A 94 25.00 -14.42 1.32
C ALA A 94 25.36 -15.75 0.64
N THR A 95 25.41 -16.84 1.42
CA THR A 95 25.63 -18.17 0.86
C THR A 95 24.46 -18.63 -0.02
N LYS A 96 24.71 -19.49 -1.02
CA LYS A 96 23.66 -20.10 -1.86
C LYS A 96 22.50 -20.66 -1.03
N ARG A 97 22.79 -21.37 0.07
CA ARG A 97 21.77 -21.92 1.00
C ARG A 97 20.89 -20.83 1.60
N THR A 98 21.49 -19.73 2.04
CA THR A 98 20.76 -18.57 2.60
C THR A 98 19.90 -17.93 1.52
N LEU A 99 20.42 -17.74 0.32
CA LEU A 99 19.69 -17.15 -0.81
C LEU A 99 18.49 -18.01 -1.22
N ALA A 100 18.67 -19.33 -1.35
CA ALA A 100 17.57 -20.24 -1.67
C ALA A 100 16.43 -20.13 -0.62
N ARG A 101 16.79 -20.21 0.66
CA ARG A 101 15.80 -20.09 1.76
C ARG A 101 15.08 -18.73 1.74
N ARG A 102 15.82 -17.64 1.53
CA ARG A 102 15.28 -16.26 1.45
C ARG A 102 14.30 -16.14 0.29
N LEU A 103 14.70 -16.55 -0.92
CA LEU A 103 13.84 -16.50 -2.10
C LEU A 103 12.52 -17.25 -1.90
N TYR A 104 12.58 -18.47 -1.37
CA TYR A 104 11.38 -19.26 -1.14
C TYR A 104 10.43 -18.55 -0.17
N LEU A 105 10.92 -18.07 0.96
CA LEU A 105 10.10 -17.37 1.95
C LEU A 105 9.55 -16.04 1.41
N ASP A 106 10.35 -15.30 0.68
CA ASP A 106 9.95 -13.98 0.17
C ASP A 106 8.99 -14.07 -1.02
N LEU A 107 9.22 -15.04 -1.94
CA LEU A 107 8.41 -15.17 -3.16
C LEU A 107 7.19 -16.07 -2.98
N THR A 108 7.22 -17.05 -2.08
CA THR A 108 6.12 -18.01 -1.91
C THR A 108 5.52 -18.04 -0.50
N GLY A 109 6.21 -17.45 0.48
CA GLY A 109 5.84 -17.58 1.89
C GLY A 109 6.12 -18.96 2.51
N LEU A 110 6.70 -19.88 1.76
CA LEU A 110 6.94 -21.27 2.14
C LEU A 110 8.44 -21.58 2.22
N PRO A 111 8.89 -22.42 3.17
CA PRO A 111 10.28 -22.86 3.17
C PRO A 111 10.56 -23.85 2.02
N PRO A 112 11.78 -23.85 1.44
CA PRO A 112 12.17 -24.87 0.49
C PRO A 112 12.36 -26.22 1.17
N THR A 113 12.15 -27.32 0.46
CA THR A 113 12.51 -28.67 0.94
C THR A 113 14.02 -28.87 0.90
N SER A 114 14.53 -29.84 1.68
CA SER A 114 15.97 -30.18 1.65
C SER A 114 16.44 -30.59 0.25
N ALA A 115 15.62 -31.35 -0.49
CA ALA A 115 15.92 -31.75 -1.87
C ALA A 115 16.11 -30.56 -2.81
N ILE A 116 15.26 -29.55 -2.71
CA ILE A 116 15.36 -28.30 -3.51
C ILE A 116 16.66 -27.56 -3.17
N ILE A 117 16.97 -27.43 -1.87
CA ILE A 117 18.22 -26.78 -1.45
C ILE A 117 19.43 -27.51 -2.01
N GLU A 118 19.51 -28.83 -1.86
CA GLU A 118 20.65 -29.61 -2.36
C GLU A 118 20.77 -29.55 -3.89
N ALA A 119 19.65 -29.61 -4.62
CA ALA A 119 19.65 -29.42 -6.07
C ALA A 119 20.21 -28.05 -6.48
N PHE A 120 19.79 -26.98 -5.79
CA PHE A 120 20.30 -25.63 -6.08
C PHE A 120 21.78 -25.46 -5.68
N LEU A 121 22.23 -26.09 -4.60
CA LEU A 121 23.64 -26.06 -4.19
C LEU A 121 24.54 -26.78 -5.20
N GLY A 122 24.05 -27.88 -5.76
CA GLY A 122 24.76 -28.65 -6.80
C GLY A 122 24.68 -28.07 -8.21
N ASP A 123 23.83 -27.08 -8.46
CA ASP A 123 23.75 -26.40 -9.76
C ASP A 123 24.87 -25.34 -9.88
N GLU A 124 25.93 -25.68 -10.61
CA GLU A 124 27.06 -24.79 -10.86
C GLU A 124 26.92 -24.00 -12.18
N THR A 125 25.76 -24.09 -12.84
CA THR A 125 25.56 -23.39 -14.12
C THR A 125 25.46 -21.87 -13.89
N ASN A 126 25.99 -21.11 -14.83
CA ASN A 126 25.79 -19.67 -14.86
C ASN A 126 24.29 -19.40 -14.98
N GLY A 127 23.76 -18.52 -14.11
CA GLY A 127 22.33 -18.19 -14.09
C GLY A 127 21.47 -19.14 -13.24
N ALA A 128 22.05 -20.06 -12.46
CA ALA A 128 21.28 -20.93 -11.55
C ALA A 128 20.38 -20.15 -10.59
N TYR A 129 20.84 -18.99 -10.10
CA TYR A 129 20.08 -18.11 -9.22
C TYR A 129 18.90 -17.45 -9.96
N GLU A 130 19.14 -16.89 -11.14
CA GLU A 130 18.10 -16.31 -12.00
C GLU A 130 17.05 -17.35 -12.38
N LYS A 131 17.47 -18.56 -12.72
CA LYS A 131 16.57 -19.68 -13.02
C LYS A 131 15.67 -20.03 -11.82
N LEU A 132 16.22 -20.04 -10.60
CA LEU A 132 15.44 -20.26 -9.40
C LEU A 132 14.42 -19.14 -9.18
N VAL A 133 14.80 -17.88 -9.38
CA VAL A 133 13.90 -16.73 -9.30
C VAL A 133 12.73 -16.88 -10.28
N GLU A 134 13.01 -17.20 -11.56
CA GLU A 134 11.95 -17.38 -12.57
C GLU A 134 11.01 -18.54 -12.22
N GLN A 135 11.53 -19.66 -11.73
CA GLN A 135 10.71 -20.79 -11.27
C GLN A 135 9.79 -20.41 -10.14
N LEU A 136 10.27 -19.64 -9.16
CA LEU A 136 9.47 -19.21 -8.02
C LEU A 136 8.41 -18.18 -8.42
N MET A 137 8.68 -17.29 -9.35
CA MET A 137 7.69 -16.35 -9.89
C MET A 137 6.60 -17.02 -10.74
N GLN A 138 6.81 -18.27 -11.19
CA GLN A 138 5.79 -19.09 -11.86
C GLN A 138 5.02 -19.99 -10.87
N HIS A 139 5.48 -20.09 -9.62
CA HIS A 139 4.82 -20.91 -8.61
C HIS A 139 3.49 -20.27 -8.18
N ALA A 140 2.43 -21.08 -8.01
CA ALA A 140 1.10 -20.59 -7.65
C ALA A 140 1.09 -19.75 -6.34
N ALA A 141 1.92 -20.13 -5.36
CA ALA A 141 2.05 -19.42 -4.10
C ALA A 141 2.66 -18.01 -4.22
N PHE A 142 3.26 -17.64 -5.37
CA PHE A 142 3.73 -16.29 -5.62
C PHE A 142 2.58 -15.28 -5.53
N GLY A 143 1.47 -15.56 -6.22
CA GLY A 143 0.28 -14.70 -6.14
C GLY A 143 -0.31 -14.67 -4.74
N GLU A 144 -0.32 -15.80 -4.01
CA GLU A 144 -0.80 -15.84 -2.62
C GLU A 144 0.05 -14.95 -1.69
N ARG A 145 1.38 -14.97 -1.85
CA ARG A 145 2.31 -14.16 -1.08
C ARG A 145 2.07 -12.66 -1.30
N LEU A 146 1.93 -12.22 -2.55
CA LEU A 146 1.64 -10.81 -2.87
C LEU A 146 0.21 -10.41 -2.49
N ALA A 147 -0.75 -11.32 -2.68
CA ALA A 147 -2.12 -11.09 -2.27
C ALA A 147 -2.25 -10.83 -0.77
N SER A 148 -1.46 -11.49 0.08
CA SER A 148 -1.46 -11.25 1.52
C SER A 148 -1.14 -9.79 1.88
N MET A 149 -0.21 -9.16 1.17
CA MET A 149 0.09 -7.73 1.31
C MET A 149 -1.12 -6.88 0.87
N TRP A 150 -1.69 -7.17 -0.31
CA TRP A 150 -2.76 -6.36 -0.88
C TRP A 150 -4.07 -6.47 -0.10
N LEU A 151 -4.44 -7.65 0.38
CA LEU A 151 -5.65 -7.88 1.15
C LEU A 151 -5.68 -7.07 2.45
N ASN A 152 -4.52 -6.89 3.09
CA ASN A 152 -4.40 -6.00 4.24
C ASN A 152 -4.64 -4.52 3.86
N ILE A 153 -4.10 -4.08 2.72
CA ILE A 153 -4.26 -2.71 2.21
C ILE A 153 -5.73 -2.44 1.84
N SER A 154 -6.37 -3.39 1.18
CA SER A 154 -7.78 -3.32 0.78
C SER A 154 -8.75 -3.55 1.93
N ARG A 155 -8.25 -3.75 3.16
CA ARG A 155 -9.07 -4.06 4.35
C ARG A 155 -10.07 -5.20 4.13
N TYR A 156 -9.63 -6.22 3.38
CA TYR A 156 -10.45 -7.37 3.05
C TYR A 156 -11.03 -8.05 4.30
N ALA A 157 -12.34 -8.26 4.29
CA ALA A 157 -13.05 -9.02 5.31
C ALA A 157 -14.07 -9.95 4.67
N GLU A 158 -14.40 -11.05 5.35
CA GLU A 158 -15.42 -12.01 4.91
C GLU A 158 -16.79 -11.74 5.57
N ASP A 159 -16.83 -10.84 6.54
CA ASP A 159 -18.05 -10.37 7.19
C ASP A 159 -18.10 -8.83 7.28
N GLN A 160 -19.26 -8.34 7.71
CA GLN A 160 -19.54 -6.90 7.81
C GLN A 160 -19.03 -6.28 9.14
N ALA A 161 -18.29 -7.02 9.94
CA ALA A 161 -17.77 -6.61 11.25
C ALA A 161 -18.84 -6.11 12.24
N HIS A 162 -20.09 -6.57 12.11
CA HIS A 162 -21.15 -6.25 13.07
C HIS A 162 -20.94 -7.03 14.37
N GLN A 163 -20.90 -6.39 15.49
CA GLN A 163 -20.68 -7.00 16.82
C GLN A 163 -21.92 -7.73 17.39
N VAL A 164 -22.71 -8.38 16.58
CA VAL A 164 -23.99 -9.01 17.00
C VAL A 164 -23.93 -10.51 16.81
N GLY A 165 -23.18 -11.19 17.65
CA GLY A 165 -23.15 -12.65 17.73
C GLY A 165 -22.71 -13.34 16.42
N ALA A 166 -22.87 -14.66 16.35
CA ALA A 166 -22.54 -15.47 15.19
C ALA A 166 -23.63 -15.45 14.09
N ASN A 167 -24.17 -14.28 13.75
CA ASN A 167 -25.20 -14.17 12.73
C ASN A 167 -24.60 -14.24 11.32
N THR A 168 -24.74 -15.37 10.66
CA THR A 168 -24.22 -15.60 9.30
C THR A 168 -24.87 -14.72 8.21
N ALA A 169 -25.95 -13.99 8.51
CA ALA A 169 -26.55 -13.02 7.59
C ALA A 169 -25.61 -11.81 7.34
N PHE A 170 -24.62 -11.58 8.22
CA PHE A 170 -23.63 -10.53 8.07
C PHE A 170 -22.38 -10.94 7.30
N PHE A 171 -22.26 -12.19 6.89
CA PHE A 171 -21.19 -12.63 6.01
C PHE A 171 -21.45 -12.18 4.57
N TYR A 172 -20.38 -11.72 3.93
CA TYR A 172 -20.44 -11.45 2.51
C TYR A 172 -20.54 -12.73 1.71
N PRO A 173 -21.42 -12.81 0.72
CA PRO A 173 -21.52 -13.99 -0.11
C PRO A 173 -20.23 -14.16 -0.93
N ASN A 174 -19.58 -15.31 -0.78
CA ASN A 174 -18.41 -15.71 -1.56
C ASN A 174 -17.27 -14.64 -1.59
N ALA A 175 -17.02 -13.95 -0.48
CA ALA A 175 -15.95 -12.94 -0.37
C ALA A 175 -14.58 -13.46 -0.83
N TYR A 176 -14.29 -14.76 -0.64
CA TYR A 176 -13.07 -15.42 -1.08
C TYR A 176 -12.78 -15.26 -2.60
N LYS A 177 -13.79 -14.95 -3.42
CA LYS A 177 -13.62 -14.73 -4.86
C LYS A 177 -12.83 -13.46 -5.17
N TYR A 178 -12.98 -12.40 -4.35
CA TYR A 178 -12.11 -11.25 -4.42
C TYR A 178 -10.64 -11.64 -4.13
N ARG A 179 -10.41 -12.40 -3.06
CA ARG A 179 -9.08 -12.93 -2.74
C ARG A 179 -8.52 -13.78 -3.89
N GLY A 180 -9.33 -14.68 -4.45
CA GLY A 180 -8.94 -15.49 -5.61
C GLY A 180 -8.61 -14.65 -6.84
N TRP A 181 -9.37 -13.58 -7.11
CA TRP A 181 -9.09 -12.66 -8.20
C TRP A 181 -7.74 -11.95 -7.99
N ILE A 182 -7.44 -11.45 -6.78
CA ILE A 182 -6.16 -10.82 -6.44
C ILE A 182 -4.98 -11.78 -6.65
N ILE A 183 -5.11 -13.03 -6.18
CA ILE A 183 -4.08 -14.07 -6.37
C ILE A 183 -3.81 -14.30 -7.86
N ASN A 184 -4.87 -14.44 -8.65
CA ASN A 184 -4.76 -14.65 -10.10
C ASN A 184 -4.16 -13.44 -10.81
N ALA A 185 -4.53 -12.22 -10.42
CA ALA A 185 -3.98 -10.99 -10.99
C ALA A 185 -2.46 -10.89 -10.80
N PHE A 186 -1.93 -11.23 -9.62
CA PHE A 186 -0.48 -11.27 -9.39
C PHE A 186 0.20 -12.44 -10.11
N ASN A 187 -0.42 -13.62 -10.15
CA ASN A 187 0.14 -14.78 -10.85
C ASN A 187 0.22 -14.57 -12.36
N SER A 188 -0.78 -13.92 -12.96
CA SER A 188 -0.80 -13.57 -14.38
C SER A 188 0.01 -12.32 -14.73
N ASP A 189 0.59 -11.64 -13.73
CA ASP A 189 1.28 -10.38 -13.89
C ASP A 189 0.40 -9.31 -14.55
N LEU A 190 -0.86 -9.20 -14.11
CA LEU A 190 -1.76 -8.16 -14.59
C LEU A 190 -1.12 -6.79 -14.40
N PRO A 191 -0.99 -5.95 -15.44
CA PRO A 191 -0.45 -4.60 -15.31
C PRO A 191 -1.11 -3.83 -14.17
N TYR A 192 -0.31 -3.18 -13.32
CA TYR A 192 -0.83 -2.60 -12.09
C TYR A 192 -1.81 -1.44 -12.33
N ASP A 193 -1.66 -0.71 -13.41
CA ASP A 193 -2.63 0.31 -13.83
C ASP A 193 -3.99 -0.33 -14.20
N ASP A 194 -4.01 -1.47 -14.90
CA ASP A 194 -5.23 -2.25 -15.16
C ASP A 194 -5.79 -2.88 -13.87
N PHE A 195 -4.94 -3.34 -12.98
CA PHE A 195 -5.34 -3.82 -11.67
C PHE A 195 -6.12 -2.75 -10.88
N ILE A 196 -5.70 -1.48 -10.95
CA ILE A 196 -6.40 -0.34 -10.35
C ILE A 196 -7.76 -0.14 -11.02
N ARG A 197 -7.79 -0.05 -12.37
CA ARG A 197 -9.01 0.16 -13.14
C ARG A 197 -10.05 -0.91 -12.84
N LYS A 198 -9.63 -2.18 -12.77
CA LYS A 198 -10.53 -3.30 -12.48
C LYS A 198 -11.08 -3.26 -11.05
N GLN A 199 -10.29 -2.90 -10.07
CA GLN A 199 -10.77 -2.79 -8.68
C GLN A 199 -11.75 -1.64 -8.45
N LEU A 200 -11.66 -0.58 -9.24
CA LEU A 200 -12.53 0.57 -9.09
C LEU A 200 -13.73 0.55 -10.05
N ALA A 201 -13.56 0.00 -11.25
CA ALA A 201 -14.52 0.18 -12.34
C ALA A 201 -14.57 -0.99 -13.34
N ALA A 202 -14.35 -2.24 -12.93
CA ALA A 202 -14.39 -3.40 -13.83
C ALA A 202 -15.72 -3.53 -14.60
N ASP A 203 -16.83 -3.14 -13.99
CA ASP A 203 -18.17 -3.14 -14.58
C ASP A 203 -18.44 -2.01 -15.59
N LEU A 204 -17.57 -0.99 -15.60
CA LEU A 204 -17.73 0.22 -16.43
C LEU A 204 -16.76 0.28 -17.61
N GLN A 205 -15.78 -0.62 -17.70
CA GLN A 205 -14.83 -0.66 -18.81
C GLN A 205 -15.51 -1.13 -20.11
N GLU A 206 -15.00 -0.66 -21.25
CA GLU A 206 -15.50 -1.09 -22.58
C GLU A 206 -15.34 -2.60 -22.79
N ASN A 207 -14.19 -3.15 -22.41
CA ASN A 207 -13.84 -4.58 -22.50
C ASN A 207 -14.12 -5.33 -21.21
N LYS A 208 -15.22 -4.97 -20.51
CA LYS A 208 -15.58 -5.62 -19.26
C LYS A 208 -15.83 -7.11 -19.42
N THR A 209 -15.34 -7.88 -18.47
CA THR A 209 -15.58 -9.33 -18.38
C THR A 209 -16.19 -9.70 -17.04
N VAL A 210 -16.99 -10.75 -17.01
CA VAL A 210 -17.57 -11.25 -15.75
C VAL A 210 -16.50 -11.78 -14.80
N VAL A 211 -15.37 -12.22 -15.32
CA VAL A 211 -14.22 -12.73 -14.54
C VAL A 211 -13.62 -11.63 -13.66
N ASP A 212 -13.75 -10.36 -14.06
CA ASP A 212 -13.20 -9.23 -13.34
C ASP A 212 -14.16 -8.60 -12.32
N LEU A 213 -15.43 -8.99 -12.31
CA LEU A 213 -16.41 -8.45 -11.36
C LEU A 213 -16.01 -8.64 -9.88
N PRO A 214 -15.37 -9.76 -9.47
CA PRO A 214 -14.89 -9.89 -8.10
C PRO A 214 -13.88 -8.82 -7.67
N ALA A 215 -13.15 -8.18 -8.61
CA ALA A 215 -12.24 -7.08 -8.32
C ALA A 215 -12.91 -5.90 -7.60
N LEU A 216 -14.18 -5.65 -7.91
CA LEU A 216 -15.00 -4.61 -7.27
C LEU A 216 -15.24 -4.83 -5.77
N GLY A 217 -14.83 -5.99 -5.25
CA GLY A 217 -14.74 -6.27 -3.82
C GLY A 217 -13.83 -5.30 -3.06
N PHE A 218 -12.89 -4.64 -3.73
CA PHE A 218 -12.06 -3.58 -3.13
C PHE A 218 -12.91 -2.50 -2.43
N ILE A 219 -13.97 -2.06 -3.07
CA ILE A 219 -14.93 -1.11 -2.50
C ILE A 219 -16.03 -1.85 -1.72
N GLY A 220 -16.44 -3.04 -2.22
CA GLY A 220 -17.59 -3.78 -1.73
C GLY A 220 -17.40 -4.40 -0.34
N LEU A 221 -16.22 -4.95 -0.05
CA LEU A 221 -15.97 -5.85 1.10
C LEU A 221 -15.40 -5.14 2.34
N GLY A 222 -15.63 -3.87 2.53
CA GLY A 222 -15.29 -3.17 3.77
C GLY A 222 -16.32 -3.44 4.88
N HIS A 223 -16.00 -3.07 6.13
CA HIS A 223 -16.98 -3.16 7.20
C HIS A 223 -18.22 -2.29 6.93
N LYS A 224 -19.35 -2.66 7.52
CA LYS A 224 -20.62 -1.94 7.39
C LYS A 224 -21.06 -1.46 8.77
N TYR A 225 -21.71 -0.32 8.78
CA TYR A 225 -22.30 0.24 9.98
C TYR A 225 -23.77 -0.14 10.12
N TYR A 226 -24.29 -0.10 11.35
CA TYR A 226 -25.72 -0.20 11.59
C TYR A 226 -26.47 1.01 11.02
N ASP A 227 -27.75 0.82 10.73
CA ASP A 227 -28.64 1.89 10.30
C ASP A 227 -28.15 2.70 9.09
N ARG A 228 -27.73 1.99 8.05
CA ARG A 228 -27.17 2.54 6.80
C ARG A 228 -28.12 3.47 6.03
N ASN A 229 -29.36 3.63 6.47
CA ASN A 229 -30.31 4.58 5.88
C ASN A 229 -30.06 6.02 6.36
N ARG A 230 -29.39 6.21 7.48
CA ARG A 230 -29.05 7.54 8.01
C ARG A 230 -27.88 8.14 7.24
N LEU A 231 -28.00 9.43 6.90
CA LEU A 231 -26.96 10.16 6.15
C LEU A 231 -25.62 10.18 6.88
N ALA A 232 -25.62 10.34 8.20
CA ALA A 232 -24.41 10.32 9.01
C ALA A 232 -23.65 8.98 8.88
N VAL A 233 -24.38 7.85 8.91
CA VAL A 233 -23.78 6.52 8.75
C VAL A 233 -23.21 6.33 7.34
N LYS A 234 -23.92 6.80 6.31
CA LYS A 234 -23.39 6.79 4.94
C LYS A 234 -22.14 7.65 4.79
N ALA A 235 -22.10 8.79 5.46
CA ALA A 235 -20.92 9.67 5.44
C ALA A 235 -19.68 8.99 6.04
N GLU A 236 -19.84 8.18 7.09
CA GLU A 236 -18.75 7.37 7.65
C GLU A 236 -18.28 6.27 6.65
N GLU A 237 -19.22 5.58 5.99
CA GLU A 237 -18.86 4.60 4.95
C GLU A 237 -18.10 5.25 3.78
N TRP A 238 -18.52 6.43 3.32
CA TRP A 238 -17.79 7.18 2.29
C TRP A 238 -16.41 7.62 2.77
N SER A 239 -16.29 8.06 4.02
CA SER A 239 -15.02 8.45 4.62
C SER A 239 -14.03 7.30 4.61
N GLU A 240 -14.48 6.12 4.97
CA GLU A 240 -13.66 4.92 4.98
C GLU A 240 -13.25 4.48 3.57
N GLN A 241 -14.15 4.59 2.59
CA GLN A 241 -13.83 4.30 1.19
C GLN A 241 -12.82 5.30 0.61
N VAL A 242 -12.94 6.59 0.92
CA VAL A 242 -11.97 7.62 0.55
C VAL A 242 -10.62 7.34 1.19
N ASP A 243 -10.57 7.05 2.50
CA ASP A 243 -9.33 6.76 3.22
C ASP A 243 -8.62 5.54 2.64
N THR A 244 -9.35 4.44 2.44
CA THR A 244 -8.80 3.21 1.88
C THR A 244 -8.24 3.43 0.48
N LEU A 245 -9.00 4.05 -0.41
CA LEU A 245 -8.58 4.33 -1.77
C LEU A 245 -7.32 5.20 -1.80
N THR A 246 -7.34 6.32 -1.06
CA THR A 246 -6.24 7.29 -1.14
C THR A 246 -4.97 6.81 -0.46
N ARG A 247 -5.08 6.05 0.63
CA ARG A 247 -3.92 5.38 1.24
C ARG A 247 -3.40 4.24 0.37
N ALA A 248 -4.29 3.44 -0.21
CA ALA A 248 -3.90 2.28 -1.01
C ALA A 248 -3.12 2.68 -2.25
N PHE A 249 -3.62 3.63 -3.03
CA PHE A 249 -3.08 3.97 -4.34
C PHE A 249 -2.21 5.22 -4.35
N LEU A 250 -2.50 6.20 -3.50
CA LEU A 250 -1.86 7.51 -3.52
C LEU A 250 -0.94 7.76 -2.31
N GLY A 251 -1.01 6.93 -1.26
CA GLY A 251 -0.26 7.17 -0.03
C GLY A 251 -0.60 8.52 0.60
N LEU A 252 -1.86 8.95 0.57
CA LEU A 252 -2.33 10.21 1.14
C LEU A 252 -3.44 10.00 2.16
N THR A 253 -3.48 10.87 3.19
CA THR A 253 -4.45 10.83 4.29
C THR A 253 -5.64 11.78 4.02
N VAL A 254 -6.29 11.64 2.86
CA VAL A 254 -7.34 12.56 2.40
C VAL A 254 -8.56 12.62 3.33
N ALA A 255 -8.88 11.54 4.02
CA ALA A 255 -10.01 11.51 4.97
C ALA A 255 -9.88 12.52 6.12
N CYS A 256 -8.65 12.94 6.46
CA CYS A 256 -8.43 14.02 7.43
C CYS A 256 -9.09 15.35 7.01
N ALA A 257 -9.38 15.51 5.71
CA ALA A 257 -10.04 16.69 5.17
C ALA A 257 -11.59 16.65 5.24
N GLN A 258 -12.18 15.67 5.91
CA GLN A 258 -13.62 15.57 6.08
C GLN A 258 -14.22 16.77 6.84
N CYS A 259 -13.54 17.23 7.90
CA CYS A 259 -14.08 18.26 8.81
C CYS A 259 -13.55 19.67 8.56
N HIS A 260 -12.33 19.79 8.01
CA HIS A 260 -11.63 21.04 7.69
C HIS A 260 -10.59 20.77 6.61
N ASP A 261 -9.99 21.78 6.02
CA ASP A 261 -8.87 21.57 5.09
C ASP A 261 -7.75 20.78 5.79
N HIS A 262 -7.08 19.87 5.08
CA HIS A 262 -6.02 19.06 5.66
C HIS A 262 -4.93 19.97 6.26
N LYS A 263 -4.57 19.71 7.53
CA LYS A 263 -3.73 20.60 8.32
C LYS A 263 -2.35 20.86 7.68
N TYR A 264 -1.79 19.88 7.01
CA TYR A 264 -0.44 19.93 6.45
C TYR A 264 -0.44 19.82 4.92
N ASP A 265 -1.09 18.81 4.39
CA ASP A 265 -1.10 18.53 2.96
C ASP A 265 -2.02 19.49 2.17
N PRO A 266 -1.74 19.72 0.89
CA PRO A 266 -2.55 20.59 0.03
C PRO A 266 -3.83 19.88 -0.44
N VAL A 267 -4.63 19.42 0.51
CA VAL A 267 -5.92 18.76 0.31
C VAL A 267 -6.98 19.58 1.02
N THR A 268 -7.94 20.07 0.25
CA THR A 268 -9.04 20.86 0.80
C THR A 268 -10.21 19.97 1.23
N GLN A 269 -11.06 20.49 2.09
CA GLN A 269 -12.34 19.88 2.42
C GLN A 269 -13.17 19.63 1.14
N LYS A 270 -13.12 20.55 0.16
CA LYS A 270 -13.76 20.36 -1.14
C LYS A 270 -13.16 19.20 -1.96
N ASP A 271 -11.87 18.90 -1.83
CA ASP A 271 -11.27 17.71 -2.45
C ASP A 271 -11.80 16.42 -1.84
N TYR A 272 -11.95 16.37 -0.52
CA TYR A 272 -12.56 15.24 0.17
C TYR A 272 -14.00 14.99 -0.32
N TYR A 273 -14.88 16.03 -0.31
CA TYR A 273 -16.27 15.87 -0.74
C TYR A 273 -16.42 15.59 -2.24
N ALA A 274 -15.46 16.02 -3.05
CA ALA A 274 -15.42 15.65 -4.47
C ALA A 274 -15.22 14.13 -4.65
N LEU A 275 -14.31 13.52 -3.89
CA LEU A 275 -14.11 12.07 -3.90
C LEU A 275 -15.26 11.32 -3.21
N ALA A 276 -15.73 11.79 -2.06
CA ALA A 276 -16.86 11.20 -1.34
C ALA A 276 -18.13 11.19 -2.21
N GLY A 277 -18.31 12.19 -3.10
CA GLY A 277 -19.40 12.25 -4.07
C GLY A 277 -19.40 11.08 -5.07
N VAL A 278 -18.22 10.55 -5.41
CA VAL A 278 -18.10 9.36 -6.26
C VAL A 278 -18.74 8.16 -5.55
N PHE A 279 -18.39 7.92 -4.28
CA PHE A 279 -18.95 6.83 -3.47
C PHE A 279 -20.43 7.06 -3.10
N ALA A 280 -20.83 8.32 -2.88
CA ALA A 280 -22.25 8.67 -2.67
C ALA A 280 -23.13 8.43 -3.91
N SER A 281 -22.50 8.26 -5.08
CA SER A 281 -23.14 7.92 -6.35
C SER A 281 -23.15 6.41 -6.63
N THR A 282 -22.87 5.58 -5.61
CA THR A 282 -22.83 4.12 -5.72
C THR A 282 -23.67 3.45 -4.64
N ASP A 283 -24.02 2.21 -4.89
CA ASP A 283 -24.56 1.25 -3.90
C ASP A 283 -23.67 0.02 -3.83
N LEU A 284 -23.66 -0.62 -2.66
CA LEU A 284 -23.03 -1.92 -2.45
C LEU A 284 -24.11 -2.99 -2.51
N VAL A 285 -23.99 -3.91 -3.45
CA VAL A 285 -25.05 -4.85 -3.80
C VAL A 285 -24.52 -6.27 -3.99
N ASP A 286 -25.38 -7.24 -3.72
CA ASP A 286 -25.14 -8.61 -4.14
C ASP A 286 -25.51 -8.79 -5.62
N ARG A 287 -24.65 -9.44 -6.38
CA ARG A 287 -24.83 -9.78 -7.79
C ARG A 287 -24.48 -11.23 -8.04
N MET A 288 -25.05 -11.83 -9.07
CA MET A 288 -24.55 -13.10 -9.60
C MET A 288 -23.18 -12.87 -10.26
N GLU A 289 -22.34 -13.89 -10.26
CA GLU A 289 -21.00 -13.81 -10.90
C GLU A 289 -21.04 -13.50 -12.39
N ASP A 290 -22.15 -13.85 -13.07
CA ASP A 290 -22.39 -13.47 -14.46
C ASP A 290 -22.84 -12.01 -14.63
N GLY A 291 -22.86 -11.23 -13.52
CA GLY A 291 -23.27 -9.83 -13.50
C GLY A 291 -24.78 -9.61 -13.47
N SER A 292 -25.59 -10.66 -13.54
CA SER A 292 -27.05 -10.53 -13.51
C SER A 292 -27.59 -10.17 -12.12
N GLU A 293 -28.80 -9.61 -12.08
CA GLU A 293 -29.48 -9.27 -10.82
C GLU A 293 -30.00 -10.51 -10.10
N ILE A 294 -29.93 -10.50 -8.78
CA ILE A 294 -30.48 -11.57 -7.96
C ILE A 294 -32.00 -11.43 -7.92
N LYS A 295 -32.70 -12.41 -8.48
CA LYS A 295 -34.16 -12.52 -8.39
C LYS A 295 -34.51 -13.09 -7.02
N LYS A 296 -34.99 -12.25 -6.08
CA LYS A 296 -35.52 -12.57 -4.72
C LYS A 296 -35.08 -13.95 -4.17
N LYS A 297 -33.86 -14.04 -3.66
CA LYS A 297 -33.36 -15.27 -3.03
C LYS A 297 -33.13 -15.03 -1.53
N SER A 298 -33.31 -16.11 -0.74
CA SER A 298 -32.92 -16.11 0.66
C SER A 298 -31.39 -15.88 0.80
N ASP A 299 -30.90 -15.45 1.94
CA ASP A 299 -29.46 -15.29 2.18
C ASP A 299 -28.70 -16.62 2.09
N ALA A 300 -29.38 -17.74 2.40
CA ALA A 300 -28.82 -19.07 2.23
C ALA A 300 -28.63 -19.43 0.73
N ASP A 301 -29.60 -19.04 -0.14
CA ASP A 301 -29.51 -19.26 -1.57
C ASP A 301 -28.41 -18.39 -2.22
N LYS A 302 -28.24 -17.17 -1.78
CA LYS A 302 -27.15 -16.27 -2.23
C LYS A 302 -25.77 -16.90 -2.01
N LYS A 303 -25.55 -17.52 -0.85
CA LYS A 303 -24.28 -18.19 -0.51
C LYS A 303 -24.00 -19.42 -1.35
N ARG A 304 -25.04 -20.12 -1.76
CA ARG A 304 -24.94 -21.38 -2.54
C ARG A 304 -24.78 -21.18 -4.04
N THR A 305 -25.11 -20.02 -4.60
CA THR A 305 -25.38 -19.85 -6.04
C THR A 305 -24.41 -18.87 -6.73
N GLY A 306 -23.14 -18.76 -6.30
CA GLY A 306 -22.18 -17.92 -7.03
C GLY A 306 -22.49 -16.42 -7.01
N THR A 307 -23.00 -15.92 -5.90
CA THR A 307 -23.24 -14.49 -5.68
C THR A 307 -21.97 -13.83 -5.15
N ILE A 308 -21.70 -12.60 -5.57
CA ILE A 308 -20.60 -11.74 -5.07
C ILE A 308 -21.15 -10.42 -4.57
N HIS A 309 -20.45 -9.81 -3.61
CA HIS A 309 -20.80 -8.48 -3.10
C HIS A 309 -19.89 -7.42 -3.72
N ILE A 310 -20.47 -6.51 -4.50
CA ILE A 310 -19.74 -5.54 -5.31
C ILE A 310 -20.35 -4.15 -5.24
N VAL A 311 -19.59 -3.17 -5.72
CA VAL A 311 -20.08 -1.80 -5.95
C VAL A 311 -20.83 -1.71 -7.28
N ARG A 312 -21.87 -0.90 -7.33
CA ARG A 312 -22.67 -0.57 -8.51
C ARG A 312 -22.94 0.93 -8.57
N ASP A 313 -22.92 1.50 -9.77
CA ASP A 313 -23.34 2.89 -9.98
C ASP A 313 -24.84 3.07 -9.74
N THR A 314 -25.17 4.19 -9.14
CA THR A 314 -26.54 4.69 -9.00
C THR A 314 -26.67 6.06 -9.69
N LYS A 315 -27.76 6.79 -9.38
CA LYS A 315 -27.91 8.16 -9.87
C LYS A 315 -26.75 9.03 -9.40
N PRO A 316 -26.04 9.74 -10.29
CA PRO A 316 -24.95 10.63 -9.95
C PRO A 316 -25.34 11.65 -8.88
N LYS A 317 -24.46 11.85 -7.89
CA LYS A 317 -24.73 12.71 -6.76
C LYS A 317 -23.52 13.53 -6.36
N ASP A 318 -23.59 14.83 -6.60
CA ASP A 318 -22.64 15.77 -6.01
C ASP A 318 -23.02 16.02 -4.53
N LEU A 319 -22.03 16.24 -3.69
CA LEU A 319 -22.24 16.42 -2.24
C LEU A 319 -22.04 17.88 -1.82
N HIS A 320 -22.81 18.31 -0.86
CA HIS A 320 -22.47 19.50 -0.11
C HIS A 320 -21.31 19.20 0.86
N VAL A 321 -20.45 20.17 1.08
CA VAL A 321 -19.53 20.15 2.21
C VAL A 321 -20.34 20.05 3.50
N PHE A 322 -20.03 19.10 4.36
CA PHE A 322 -20.61 19.06 5.71
C PHE A 322 -19.70 19.86 6.64
N LEU A 323 -20.17 21.03 7.05
CA LEU A 323 -19.36 21.93 7.88
C LEU A 323 -18.94 21.24 9.18
N ARG A 324 -17.64 21.18 9.44
CA ARG A 324 -17.04 20.42 10.55
C ARG A 324 -17.44 18.94 10.61
N GLY A 325 -17.74 18.34 9.45
CA GLY A 325 -18.18 16.95 9.33
C GLY A 325 -19.64 16.70 9.74
N ASN A 326 -20.40 17.74 10.12
CA ASN A 326 -21.78 17.61 10.53
C ASN A 326 -22.73 17.55 9.33
N THR A 327 -23.35 16.39 9.09
CA THR A 327 -24.26 16.13 7.97
C THR A 327 -25.51 16.99 7.93
N GLU A 328 -25.89 17.59 9.07
CA GLU A 328 -27.05 18.51 9.19
C GLU A 328 -26.71 19.94 8.75
N THR A 329 -25.42 20.30 8.73
CA THR A 329 -24.97 21.66 8.39
C THR A 329 -24.26 21.66 7.04
N LYS A 330 -25.00 22.05 6.00
CA LYS A 330 -24.52 22.02 4.61
C LYS A 330 -23.85 23.34 4.22
N GLY A 331 -22.65 23.24 3.67
CA GLY A 331 -21.93 24.32 2.98
C GLY A 331 -22.09 24.25 1.46
N ASP A 332 -21.02 24.61 0.74
CA ASP A 332 -21.00 24.64 -0.72
C ASP A 332 -21.30 23.27 -1.34
N LEU A 333 -21.99 23.25 -2.48
CA LEU A 333 -22.12 22.08 -3.33
C LEU A 333 -20.82 21.84 -4.10
N VAL A 334 -20.27 20.64 -4.05
CA VAL A 334 -19.01 20.27 -4.68
C VAL A 334 -19.24 19.21 -5.74
N LYS A 335 -18.80 19.51 -6.96
CA LYS A 335 -18.81 18.54 -8.07
C LYS A 335 -17.74 17.46 -7.85
N ARG A 336 -18.07 16.23 -8.23
CA ARG A 336 -17.14 15.08 -8.22
C ARG A 336 -15.98 15.37 -9.15
N ARG A 337 -14.76 15.18 -8.68
CA ARG A 337 -13.52 15.39 -9.42
C ARG A 337 -12.34 14.74 -8.70
N PHE A 338 -11.21 14.65 -9.38
CA PHE A 338 -9.96 14.20 -8.76
C PHE A 338 -9.34 15.29 -7.86
N LEU A 339 -8.33 14.92 -7.09
CA LEU A 339 -7.61 15.82 -6.18
C LEU A 339 -6.90 16.95 -6.97
N LYS A 340 -7.12 18.19 -6.56
CA LYS A 340 -6.57 19.35 -7.25
C LYS A 340 -5.04 19.38 -7.28
N ILE A 341 -4.39 18.89 -6.22
CA ILE A 341 -2.93 18.86 -6.13
C ILE A 341 -2.31 17.93 -7.18
N LEU A 342 -2.97 16.81 -7.49
CA LEU A 342 -2.50 15.80 -8.44
C LEU A 342 -2.97 16.05 -9.88
N ALA A 343 -3.92 16.96 -10.09
CA ALA A 343 -4.36 17.35 -11.44
C ALA A 343 -3.31 18.30 -12.05
N GLN A 344 -2.80 17.95 -13.24
CA GLN A 344 -1.82 18.79 -13.96
C GLN A 344 -2.39 20.15 -14.35
N ASN A 345 -3.68 20.19 -14.69
CA ASN A 345 -4.46 21.37 -15.01
C ASN A 345 -5.57 21.56 -13.98
N GLU A 346 -6.52 22.48 -14.23
CA GLU A 346 -7.72 22.54 -13.40
C GLU A 346 -8.42 21.18 -13.37
N SER A 347 -8.68 20.69 -12.16
CA SER A 347 -9.33 19.39 -11.95
C SER A 347 -10.73 19.41 -12.55
N LYS A 348 -10.89 18.74 -13.70
CA LYS A 348 -12.18 18.62 -14.39
C LYS A 348 -13.17 17.84 -13.56
N SER A 349 -14.44 18.28 -13.61
CA SER A 349 -15.52 17.53 -12.96
C SER A 349 -15.79 16.21 -13.69
N PHE A 350 -16.03 15.15 -12.94
CA PHE A 350 -16.47 13.86 -13.48
C PHE A 350 -17.90 13.97 -14.03
N THR A 351 -18.12 13.39 -15.19
CA THR A 351 -19.38 13.51 -15.96
C THR A 351 -20.03 12.16 -16.23
N GLN A 352 -19.27 11.06 -16.15
CA GLN A 352 -19.74 9.73 -16.50
C GLN A 352 -20.23 8.97 -15.22
N GLY A 353 -21.50 8.66 -15.15
CA GLY A 353 -22.10 7.88 -14.08
C GLY A 353 -21.71 8.39 -12.68
N SER A 354 -21.21 7.52 -11.83
CA SER A 354 -20.69 7.88 -10.50
C SER A 354 -19.38 8.66 -10.54
N GLY A 355 -18.62 8.59 -11.64
CA GLY A 355 -17.25 9.09 -11.77
C GLY A 355 -16.18 8.05 -11.37
N ARG A 356 -16.56 6.77 -11.06
CA ARG A 356 -15.59 5.73 -10.67
C ARG A 356 -14.59 5.42 -11.79
N LEU A 357 -15.05 5.36 -13.05
CA LEU A 357 -14.17 5.11 -14.18
C LEU A 357 -13.16 6.25 -14.36
N GLU A 358 -13.65 7.51 -14.35
CA GLU A 358 -12.79 8.70 -14.46
C GLU A 358 -11.81 8.79 -13.28
N LEU A 359 -12.23 8.41 -12.08
CA LEU A 359 -11.36 8.33 -10.90
C LEU A 359 -10.29 7.24 -11.07
N ALA A 360 -10.66 6.06 -11.58
CA ALA A 360 -9.73 4.98 -11.84
C ALA A 360 -8.66 5.37 -12.87
N GLU A 361 -9.08 6.04 -13.95
CA GLU A 361 -8.16 6.57 -14.97
C GLU A 361 -7.23 7.64 -14.41
N ALA A 362 -7.72 8.56 -13.57
CA ALA A 362 -6.90 9.60 -12.96
C ALA A 362 -5.86 9.02 -11.96
N ILE A 363 -6.17 7.93 -11.29
CA ILE A 363 -5.22 7.23 -10.40
C ILE A 363 -4.20 6.45 -11.23
N ALA A 364 -4.64 5.75 -12.27
CA ALA A 364 -3.79 4.90 -13.13
C ALA A 364 -2.99 5.69 -14.19
N ASP A 365 -3.21 6.99 -14.32
CA ASP A 365 -2.52 7.85 -15.28
C ASP A 365 -1.01 7.85 -15.00
N PRO A 366 -0.14 7.58 -15.99
CA PRO A 366 1.31 7.65 -15.82
C PRO A 366 1.83 9.02 -15.35
N SER A 367 1.08 10.08 -15.57
CA SER A 367 1.42 11.42 -15.09
C SER A 367 1.11 11.64 -13.60
N ASN A 368 0.38 10.70 -12.96
CA ASN A 368 0.14 10.76 -11.53
C ASN A 368 1.44 10.45 -10.77
N PRO A 369 1.96 11.40 -9.99
CA PRO A 369 3.29 11.26 -9.39
C PRO A 369 3.37 10.19 -8.28
N LEU A 370 2.25 9.75 -7.74
CA LEU A 370 2.19 8.92 -6.54
C LEU A 370 2.00 7.43 -6.83
N THR A 371 1.13 7.09 -7.78
CA THR A 371 0.67 5.71 -7.96
C THR A 371 1.81 4.69 -8.12
N ALA A 372 2.74 4.96 -9.03
CA ALA A 372 3.90 4.08 -9.23
C ALA A 372 4.83 4.05 -8.02
N ARG A 373 5.13 5.21 -7.41
CA ARG A 373 5.97 5.28 -6.21
C ARG A 373 5.39 4.50 -5.03
N VAL A 374 4.10 4.60 -4.81
CA VAL A 374 3.42 3.96 -3.67
C VAL A 374 3.49 2.44 -3.78
N ILE A 375 3.18 1.87 -4.96
CA ILE A 375 3.25 0.41 -5.12
C ILE A 375 4.70 -0.09 -5.12
N VAL A 376 5.63 0.61 -5.76
CA VAL A 376 7.07 0.29 -5.73
C VAL A 376 7.56 0.26 -4.28
N ASN A 377 7.23 1.26 -3.49
CA ASN A 377 7.62 1.31 -2.08
C ASN A 377 7.02 0.17 -1.24
N ARG A 378 5.79 -0.24 -1.52
CA ARG A 378 5.14 -1.37 -0.83
C ARG A 378 5.78 -2.70 -1.18
N VAL A 379 6.00 -2.94 -2.47
CA VAL A 379 6.72 -4.14 -2.93
C VAL A 379 8.13 -4.14 -2.37
N TRP A 380 8.85 -3.01 -2.42
CA TRP A 380 10.16 -2.88 -1.78
C TRP A 380 10.13 -3.30 -0.30
N SER A 381 9.16 -2.79 0.47
CA SER A 381 9.06 -3.10 1.91
C SER A 381 8.79 -4.58 2.20
N LEU A 382 8.17 -5.31 1.27
CA LEU A 382 7.94 -6.75 1.41
C LEU A 382 9.26 -7.55 1.39
N PHE A 383 10.25 -7.08 0.61
CA PHE A 383 11.54 -7.75 0.44
C PHE A 383 12.63 -7.23 1.39
N PHE A 384 12.59 -5.95 1.75
CA PHE A 384 13.61 -5.31 2.58
C PHE A 384 13.13 -4.94 4.00
N ALA A 385 11.94 -5.43 4.40
CA ALA A 385 11.27 -5.20 5.69
C ALA A 385 10.95 -3.72 5.99
N ARG A 386 11.53 -2.77 5.28
CA ARG A 386 11.29 -1.34 5.39
C ARG A 386 11.19 -0.72 4.00
N GLY A 387 10.20 0.14 3.78
CA GLY A 387 10.08 0.91 2.54
C GLY A 387 11.18 1.96 2.41
N LEU A 388 11.49 2.36 1.18
CA LEU A 388 12.32 3.54 0.89
C LEU A 388 11.70 4.78 1.55
N VAL A 389 10.37 4.89 1.52
CA VAL A 389 9.56 5.75 2.38
C VAL A 389 9.03 4.91 3.53
N ALA A 390 9.46 5.20 4.75
CA ALA A 390 9.12 4.40 5.94
C ALA A 390 7.64 4.48 6.34
N THR A 391 6.90 5.44 5.81
CA THR A 391 5.45 5.64 6.00
C THR A 391 4.67 5.26 4.74
N PRO A 392 4.42 3.97 4.46
CA PRO A 392 3.92 3.50 3.15
C PRO A 392 2.51 3.98 2.79
N SER A 393 1.77 4.53 3.75
CA SER A 393 0.43 5.11 3.55
C SER A 393 0.39 6.63 3.73
N ASN A 394 1.58 7.28 3.85
CA ASN A 394 1.68 8.73 3.95
C ASN A 394 2.95 9.25 3.27
N PHE A 395 2.79 9.80 2.07
CA PHE A 395 3.81 10.48 1.26
C PHE A 395 3.66 12.01 1.35
N GLY A 396 2.68 12.49 2.13
CA GLY A 396 2.47 13.89 2.43
C GLY A 396 3.53 14.47 3.37
N GLN A 397 3.30 15.71 3.81
CA GLN A 397 4.29 16.47 4.60
C GLN A 397 4.62 15.87 5.97
N LEU A 398 3.72 15.07 6.56
CA LEU A 398 3.97 14.32 7.79
C LEU A 398 4.54 12.92 7.54
N GLY A 399 4.69 12.52 6.29
CA GLY A 399 5.35 11.27 5.92
C GLY A 399 6.86 11.37 6.05
N SER A 400 7.51 10.22 6.17
CA SER A 400 8.97 10.15 6.15
C SER A 400 9.50 10.50 4.74
N PRO A 401 10.55 11.30 4.60
CA PRO A 401 11.22 11.45 3.32
C PRO A 401 11.82 10.11 2.87
N PRO A 402 11.99 9.87 1.57
CA PRO A 402 12.63 8.67 1.07
C PRO A 402 14.11 8.62 1.48
N SER A 403 14.58 7.43 1.90
CA SER A 403 15.99 7.20 2.22
C SER A 403 16.90 7.34 1.00
N HIS A 404 16.37 6.94 -0.16
CA HIS A 404 17.03 6.97 -1.48
C HIS A 404 16.05 7.55 -2.51
N PRO A 405 15.90 8.89 -2.59
CA PRO A 405 14.88 9.53 -3.44
C PRO A 405 15.07 9.20 -4.93
N GLU A 406 16.29 9.29 -5.43
CA GLU A 406 16.59 9.01 -6.84
C GLU A 406 16.32 7.55 -7.21
N LEU A 407 16.56 6.61 -6.29
CA LEU A 407 16.23 5.19 -6.48
C LEU A 407 14.73 4.96 -6.54
N LEU A 408 13.96 5.59 -5.67
CA LEU A 408 12.50 5.47 -5.68
C LEU A 408 11.91 5.97 -7.00
N ASP A 409 12.41 7.11 -7.47
CA ASP A 409 11.97 7.72 -8.73
C ASP A 409 12.36 6.90 -9.95
N ASP A 410 13.62 6.44 -9.99
CA ASP A 410 14.13 5.55 -11.06
C ASP A 410 13.31 4.25 -11.14
N LEU A 411 13.04 3.61 -10.00
CA LEU A 411 12.23 2.39 -9.96
C LEU A 411 10.79 2.67 -10.39
N ALA A 412 10.18 3.76 -9.95
CA ALA A 412 8.81 4.12 -10.32
C ALA A 412 8.69 4.42 -11.83
N ALA A 413 9.61 5.20 -12.38
CA ALA A 413 9.64 5.50 -13.80
C ALA A 413 9.84 4.23 -14.65
N ARG A 414 10.82 3.40 -14.29
CA ARG A 414 11.10 2.14 -15.00
C ARG A 414 9.99 1.10 -14.83
N PHE A 415 9.30 1.08 -13.70
CA PHE A 415 8.13 0.22 -13.49
C PHE A 415 7.03 0.55 -14.49
N MET A 416 6.74 1.83 -14.72
CA MET A 416 5.80 2.26 -15.75
C MET A 416 6.30 1.92 -17.17
N GLU A 417 7.58 2.15 -17.48
CA GLU A 417 8.21 1.78 -18.76
C GLU A 417 8.14 0.26 -19.05
N ASN A 418 8.09 -0.57 -18.01
CA ASN A 418 7.98 -2.03 -18.11
C ASN A 418 6.55 -2.53 -17.88
N ASN A 419 5.58 -1.82 -18.46
CA ASN A 419 4.17 -2.18 -18.49
C ASN A 419 3.56 -2.39 -17.10
N TRP A 420 3.99 -1.65 -16.10
CA TRP A 420 3.49 -1.76 -14.73
C TRP A 420 3.56 -3.20 -14.18
N SER A 421 4.53 -4.01 -14.63
CA SER A 421 4.70 -5.41 -14.26
C SER A 421 5.26 -5.56 -12.86
N ILE A 422 4.48 -6.18 -11.97
CA ILE A 422 4.93 -6.51 -10.60
C ILE A 422 6.03 -7.59 -10.65
N LYS A 423 5.95 -8.54 -11.57
CA LYS A 423 7.01 -9.56 -11.72
C LYS A 423 8.33 -8.95 -12.19
N TRP A 424 8.28 -7.97 -13.09
CA TRP A 424 9.47 -7.20 -13.46
C TRP A 424 10.09 -6.51 -12.25
N LEU A 425 9.28 -5.81 -11.45
CA LEU A 425 9.76 -5.12 -10.25
C LEU A 425 10.39 -6.09 -9.26
N VAL A 426 9.72 -7.20 -8.95
CA VAL A 426 10.26 -8.23 -8.06
C VAL A 426 11.59 -8.77 -8.57
N ARG A 427 11.68 -9.06 -9.88
CA ARG A 427 12.91 -9.52 -10.52
C ARG A 427 14.08 -8.53 -10.33
N GLU A 428 13.83 -7.24 -10.55
CA GLU A 428 14.82 -6.18 -10.33
C GLU A 428 15.32 -6.17 -8.88
N LEU A 429 14.41 -6.35 -7.91
CA LEU A 429 14.76 -6.36 -6.49
C LEU A 429 15.61 -7.59 -6.13
N VAL A 430 15.11 -8.80 -6.41
CA VAL A 430 15.75 -10.03 -5.91
C VAL A 430 17.05 -10.40 -6.63
N LEU A 431 17.26 -9.89 -7.85
CA LEU A 431 18.50 -10.08 -8.59
C LEU A 431 19.57 -9.00 -8.28
N SER A 432 19.25 -8.01 -7.42
CA SER A 432 20.22 -6.99 -7.01
C SER A 432 21.26 -7.55 -6.03
N SER A 433 22.47 -7.00 -6.09
CA SER A 433 23.50 -7.26 -5.08
C SER A 433 23.03 -6.83 -3.70
N THR A 434 22.22 -5.78 -3.61
CA THR A 434 21.61 -5.28 -2.39
C THR A 434 20.77 -6.36 -1.69
N TYR A 435 19.91 -7.09 -2.45
CA TYR A 435 19.12 -8.19 -1.90
C TYR A 435 19.97 -9.42 -1.56
N GLN A 436 21.02 -9.65 -2.34
CA GLN A 436 21.90 -10.82 -2.17
C GLN A 436 22.94 -10.67 -1.05
N GLN A 437 22.99 -9.53 -0.39
CA GLN A 437 23.87 -9.34 0.77
C GLN A 437 23.58 -10.33 1.90
N SER A 438 24.59 -10.63 2.68
CA SER A 438 24.49 -11.28 3.98
C SER A 438 23.76 -10.39 4.99
N SER A 439 23.12 -11.01 5.98
CA SER A 439 22.58 -10.31 7.17
C SER A 439 23.61 -10.17 8.30
N GLN A 440 24.88 -10.50 8.05
CA GLN A 440 25.93 -10.34 9.05
C GLN A 440 26.13 -8.89 9.43
N ILE A 441 26.31 -8.67 10.72
CA ILE A 441 26.57 -7.33 11.26
C ILE A 441 28.04 -6.98 11.06
N ILE A 442 28.29 -5.83 10.46
CA ILE A 442 29.60 -5.16 10.39
C ILE A 442 29.59 -4.12 11.50
N PHE A 443 30.39 -4.30 12.54
CA PHE A 443 30.34 -3.49 13.75
C PHE A 443 30.51 -1.98 13.47
N GLN A 444 31.43 -1.60 12.58
CA GLN A 444 31.61 -0.18 12.19
C GLN A 444 30.36 0.41 11.53
N ASN A 445 29.66 -0.37 10.71
CA ASN A 445 28.44 0.08 10.06
C ASN A 445 27.28 0.21 11.07
N GLU A 446 27.19 -0.74 12.01
CA GLU A 446 26.16 -0.73 13.06
C GLU A 446 26.28 0.52 13.94
N LEU A 447 27.48 1.03 14.19
CA LEU A 447 27.69 2.28 14.93
C LEU A 447 27.18 3.52 14.16
N ILE A 448 27.16 3.47 12.83
CA ILE A 448 26.75 4.60 11.96
C ILE A 448 25.27 4.52 11.62
N ASP A 449 24.79 3.31 11.30
CA ASP A 449 23.43 3.04 10.82
C ASP A 449 22.90 1.73 11.40
N SER A 450 22.60 1.72 12.69
CA SER A 450 22.05 0.56 13.40
C SER A 450 20.69 0.11 12.85
N ALA A 451 19.90 1.06 12.33
CA ALA A 451 18.59 0.79 11.73
C ALA A 451 18.67 0.30 10.27
N ASN A 452 19.88 0.13 9.73
CA ASN A 452 20.11 -0.30 8.35
C ASN A 452 19.31 0.49 7.31
N ILE A 453 19.19 1.80 7.51
CA ILE A 453 18.45 2.71 6.63
C ILE A 453 19.07 2.76 5.24
N TYR A 454 20.41 2.66 5.19
CA TYR A 454 21.18 2.76 3.96
C TYR A 454 21.47 1.41 3.30
N LEU A 455 20.94 0.31 3.84
CA LEU A 455 20.97 -1.03 3.21
C LEU A 455 22.39 -1.61 3.07
N TRP A 456 23.22 -1.42 4.08
CA TRP A 456 24.58 -1.98 4.09
C TRP A 456 24.61 -3.49 4.38
N ARG A 457 23.49 -4.08 4.78
CA ARG A 457 23.25 -5.52 4.91
C ARG A 457 21.82 -5.87 4.52
N MET A 458 21.53 -7.14 4.36
CA MET A 458 20.14 -7.61 4.31
C MET A 458 19.54 -7.65 5.73
N ASN A 459 18.25 -7.33 5.86
CA ASN A 459 17.52 -7.36 7.15
C ASN A 459 17.16 -8.79 7.57
#